data_5e5e1d6bff9c1701ef4cf9e9d75309bb
#
_entry.id   5e5e1d6bff9c1701ef4cf9e9d75309bb
#
_cell.length_a   1.000
_cell.length_b   1.000
_cell.length_c   1.000
_cell.angle_alpha   90.00
_cell.angle_beta   90.00
_cell.angle_gamma   90.00
#
_symmetry.space_group_name_H-M   'P 1'
#
loop_
_entity.id
_entity.type
_entity.pdbx_description
1 polymer ?
#
loop_
_entity_poly.entity_id
_entity_poly.type
_entity_poly.pdbx_seq_one_letter_code
_entity_poly.pdbx_strand_id
1 'polypeptide(L)'
;LFRKPAFDPIRLLCQNYCSHFSVIRSTLVDEVGGFRTGYEGSQDYDLILRVTEKTSQISHIPKVLYHWRSVPGSVSIAAKEKPYAFVSAKKAVTEHLQRNNVDAKVDEVEPYSLIRVSRDLKNLPKISIVIPTCGTRKPLFGVDTSLVINAVESIERKTSYQNFEIIVVVDTSTPEEVCNELKRVSPSRLKVIEYDKPFNFSDKCNLGVVNSDAPFFVLLNDDTEVISHDWLETMLGYLQEPDVAMVGPMLLLEDGRIQSAGHSHTPFPHNFYNGRSSNELGELGILKVARECSGVTGACVMVRRNAYFEVGGLSNTFPLSFNDIDLSFKLLDRGYRIIWTPFARLFHFETASRPNISTPEEIERITNRWGNRIYTDEYCRIQ
;
A
#
# COMPACT_ATOMS: atom_id res chain seq x y z
N LEU A 1 -16.87 -1.17 19.22
CA LEU A 1 -15.89 -0.14 19.56
C LEU A 1 -15.17 0.28 18.29
N PHE A 2 -15.18 1.58 17.94
CA PHE A 2 -14.40 2.11 16.83
C PHE A 2 -13.22 2.95 17.34
N ARG A 3 -12.01 2.60 16.92
CA ARG A 3 -10.80 3.35 17.21
C ARG A 3 -10.31 4.02 15.93
N LYS A 4 -10.32 5.34 15.91
CA LYS A 4 -9.81 6.10 14.78
C LYS A 4 -8.28 5.99 14.75
N PRO A 5 -7.66 5.87 13.56
CA PRO A 5 -6.21 6.01 13.40
C PRO A 5 -5.78 7.47 13.59
N ALA A 6 -4.47 7.74 13.46
CA ALA A 6 -3.97 9.08 13.20
C ALA A 6 -4.67 9.70 11.98
N PHE A 7 -4.55 11.01 11.80
CA PHE A 7 -5.16 11.65 10.63
C PHE A 7 -4.53 11.09 9.35
N ASP A 8 -5.39 10.66 8.45
CA ASP A 8 -5.04 10.01 7.18
C ASP A 8 -5.85 10.66 6.06
N PRO A 9 -5.24 11.58 5.29
CA PRO A 9 -5.92 12.27 4.20
C PRO A 9 -6.33 11.33 3.06
N ILE A 10 -5.61 10.24 2.83
CA ILE A 10 -5.95 9.26 1.78
C ILE A 10 -7.22 8.50 2.16
N ARG A 11 -7.30 8.03 3.41
CA ARG A 11 -8.49 7.37 3.90
C ARG A 11 -9.68 8.33 3.97
N LEU A 12 -9.44 9.60 4.29
CA LEU A 12 -10.49 10.62 4.32
C LEU A 12 -11.13 10.81 2.94
N LEU A 13 -10.40 10.68 1.84
CA LEU A 13 -10.97 10.70 0.49
C LEU A 13 -11.86 9.48 0.18
N CYS A 14 -11.66 8.37 0.88
CA CYS A 14 -12.40 7.13 0.65
C CYS A 14 -13.63 6.99 1.53
N GLN A 15 -13.64 7.63 2.70
CA GLN A 15 -14.74 7.57 3.68
C GLN A 15 -14.60 8.66 4.74
N ASN A 16 -15.74 9.12 5.26
CA ASN A 16 -15.76 10.00 6.44
C ASN A 16 -15.50 9.21 7.72
N TYR A 17 -14.24 8.81 7.95
CA TYR A 17 -13.87 8.12 9.20
C TYR A 17 -13.71 9.08 10.40
N CYS A 18 -13.58 10.40 10.15
CA CYS A 18 -13.48 11.41 11.21
C CYS A 18 -14.77 11.54 12.00
N SER A 19 -15.95 11.47 11.34
CA SER A 19 -17.30 11.54 11.91
C SER A 19 -17.39 12.12 13.36
N HIS A 20 -18.09 11.51 14.30
CA HIS A 20 -18.18 11.97 15.68
C HIS A 20 -17.03 11.43 16.54
N PHE A 21 -16.39 12.20 17.35
CA PHE A 21 -16.58 13.57 17.75
C PHE A 21 -15.41 14.41 17.23
N SER A 22 -15.67 15.47 16.50
CA SER A 22 -14.65 16.39 15.97
C SER A 22 -14.83 17.77 16.56
N VAL A 23 -13.74 18.41 16.99
CA VAL A 23 -13.70 19.81 17.47
C VAL A 23 -12.89 20.61 16.48
N ILE A 24 -13.50 21.66 15.95
CA ILE A 24 -12.89 22.53 14.93
C ILE A 24 -12.82 23.94 15.48
N ARG A 25 -11.70 24.64 15.26
CA ARG A 25 -11.56 26.04 15.61
C ARG A 25 -12.58 26.88 14.84
N SER A 26 -13.37 27.73 15.53
CA SER A 26 -14.44 28.53 14.91
C SER A 26 -13.94 29.38 13.75
N THR A 27 -12.76 30.00 13.88
CA THR A 27 -12.17 30.82 12.82
C THR A 27 -11.92 30.04 11.52
N LEU A 28 -11.59 28.73 11.59
CA LEU A 28 -11.47 27.89 10.40
C LEU A 28 -12.83 27.56 9.80
N VAL A 29 -13.86 27.35 10.65
CA VAL A 29 -15.23 27.12 10.18
C VAL A 29 -15.74 28.37 9.45
N ASP A 30 -15.49 29.58 10.01
CA ASP A 30 -15.86 30.85 9.38
C ASP A 30 -15.12 31.06 8.05
N GLU A 31 -13.80 30.76 8.00
CA GLU A 31 -12.96 30.87 6.80
C GLU A 31 -13.49 30.01 5.64
N VAL A 32 -13.93 28.79 5.93
CA VAL A 32 -14.48 27.89 4.89
C VAL A 32 -15.98 28.10 4.63
N GLY A 33 -16.63 29.04 5.33
CA GLY A 33 -18.05 29.38 5.13
C GLY A 33 -19.05 28.41 5.76
N GLY A 34 -18.66 27.65 6.80
CA GLY A 34 -19.56 26.78 7.55
C GLY A 34 -20.16 25.61 6.77
N PHE A 35 -21.33 25.15 7.16
CA PHE A 35 -22.07 24.11 6.44
C PHE A 35 -22.68 24.66 5.14
N ARG A 36 -22.65 23.85 4.09
CA ARG A 36 -23.25 24.20 2.78
C ARG A 36 -24.52 23.41 2.53
N THR A 37 -25.51 24.04 1.87
CA THR A 37 -26.71 23.36 1.35
C THR A 37 -26.33 22.48 0.15
N GLY A 38 -27.08 21.38 -0.07
CA GLY A 38 -26.85 20.43 -1.15
C GLY A 38 -25.82 19.35 -0.83
N TYR A 39 -25.51 19.17 0.48
CA TYR A 39 -24.67 18.09 1.03
C TYR A 39 -25.37 17.34 2.16
N GLU A 40 -26.69 17.34 2.13
CA GLU A 40 -27.52 16.69 3.16
C GLU A 40 -27.11 15.22 3.32
N GLY A 41 -26.96 14.82 4.59
CA GLY A 41 -26.47 13.48 4.95
C GLY A 41 -24.96 13.29 4.94
N SER A 42 -24.19 14.25 4.36
CA SER A 42 -22.72 14.28 4.34
C SER A 42 -22.14 15.69 4.52
N GLN A 43 -22.92 16.58 5.15
CA GLN A 43 -22.52 17.98 5.39
C GLN A 43 -21.31 18.12 6.29
N ASP A 44 -21.14 17.22 7.25
CA ASP A 44 -19.97 17.14 8.13
C ASP A 44 -18.72 16.69 7.35
N TYR A 45 -18.89 15.76 6.42
CA TYR A 45 -17.82 15.30 5.55
C TYR A 45 -17.32 16.43 4.63
N ASP A 46 -18.24 17.14 3.98
CA ASP A 46 -17.92 18.32 3.16
C ASP A 46 -17.18 19.40 3.98
N LEU A 47 -17.64 19.69 5.20
CA LEU A 47 -16.97 20.65 6.09
C LEU A 47 -15.55 20.19 6.45
N ILE A 48 -15.37 18.92 6.86
CA ILE A 48 -14.06 18.38 7.24
C ILE A 48 -13.08 18.46 6.06
N LEU A 49 -13.49 18.06 4.86
CA LEU A 49 -12.65 18.15 3.66
C LEU A 49 -12.19 19.59 3.40
N ARG A 50 -13.08 20.59 3.50
CA ARG A 50 -12.70 22.01 3.30
C ARG A 50 -11.80 22.56 4.41
N VAL A 51 -12.03 22.16 5.65
CA VAL A 51 -11.18 22.56 6.79
C VAL A 51 -9.78 21.97 6.64
N THR A 52 -9.65 20.71 6.23
CA THR A 52 -8.34 20.06 6.06
C THR A 52 -7.54 20.61 4.88
N GLU A 53 -8.16 21.37 3.97
CA GLU A 53 -7.47 22.15 2.93
C GLU A 53 -6.76 23.40 3.49
N LYS A 54 -7.14 23.86 4.69
CA LYS A 54 -6.67 25.10 5.31
C LYS A 54 -5.67 24.87 6.43
N THR A 55 -5.56 23.65 6.94
CA THR A 55 -4.67 23.38 8.07
C THR A 55 -4.14 21.96 8.05
N SER A 56 -2.87 21.80 8.39
CA SER A 56 -2.23 20.53 8.72
C SER A 56 -2.18 20.28 10.24
N GLN A 57 -2.65 21.23 11.06
CA GLN A 57 -2.64 21.11 12.51
C GLN A 57 -3.84 20.29 12.99
N ILE A 58 -3.75 18.98 12.80
CA ILE A 58 -4.80 18.03 13.16
C ILE A 58 -4.25 17.11 14.24
N SER A 59 -4.92 17.11 15.41
CA SER A 59 -4.55 16.28 16.55
C SER A 59 -5.53 15.15 16.73
N HIS A 60 -5.03 13.93 16.89
CA HIS A 60 -5.84 12.75 17.22
C HIS A 60 -5.73 12.44 18.71
N ILE A 61 -6.87 12.26 19.38
CA ILE A 61 -6.92 11.82 20.77
C ILE A 61 -7.31 10.32 20.79
N PRO A 62 -6.36 9.40 21.02
CA PRO A 62 -6.58 7.96 20.91
C PRO A 62 -7.28 7.38 22.15
N LYS A 63 -8.44 7.95 22.51
CA LYS A 63 -9.26 7.55 23.64
C LYS A 63 -10.73 7.42 23.25
N VAL A 64 -11.46 6.52 23.90
CA VAL A 64 -12.91 6.42 23.76
C VAL A 64 -13.58 7.51 24.58
N LEU A 65 -13.97 8.59 23.93
CA LEU A 65 -14.56 9.77 24.58
C LEU A 65 -16.00 10.07 24.13
N TYR A 66 -16.53 9.31 23.17
CA TYR A 66 -17.85 9.53 22.62
C TYR A 66 -18.62 8.22 22.43
N HIS A 67 -19.88 8.22 22.85
CA HIS A 67 -20.81 7.11 22.67
C HIS A 67 -21.90 7.52 21.68
N TRP A 68 -21.89 6.95 20.51
CA TRP A 68 -22.94 7.19 19.53
C TRP A 68 -24.12 6.28 19.78
N ARG A 69 -25.24 6.90 20.18
CA ARG A 69 -26.48 6.18 20.42
C ARG A 69 -27.08 5.72 19.08
N SER A 70 -27.23 4.41 18.95
CA SER A 70 -27.94 3.81 17.81
C SER A 70 -29.44 3.86 18.08
N VAL A 71 -30.19 4.50 17.18
CA VAL A 71 -31.67 4.56 17.23
C VAL A 71 -32.22 4.05 15.89
N PRO A 72 -33.46 3.45 15.90
CA PRO A 72 -34.09 3.06 14.64
C PRO A 72 -34.19 4.26 13.67
N GLY A 73 -33.83 4.06 12.39
CA GLY A 73 -33.80 5.12 11.37
C GLY A 73 -32.55 6.00 11.37
N SER A 74 -31.55 5.73 12.23
CA SER A 74 -30.26 6.42 12.15
C SER A 74 -29.41 5.93 10.97
N VAL A 75 -28.58 6.83 10.40
CA VAL A 75 -27.67 6.52 9.27
C VAL A 75 -26.71 5.37 9.61
N SER A 76 -26.40 5.19 10.90
CA SER A 76 -25.49 4.12 11.37
C SER A 76 -26.03 2.69 11.18
N ILE A 77 -27.36 2.54 11.00
CA ILE A 77 -28.01 1.21 10.83
C ILE A 77 -28.41 0.97 9.36
N ALA A 78 -28.62 2.03 8.58
CA ALA A 78 -29.28 1.98 7.29
C ALA A 78 -28.51 2.75 6.20
N ALA A 79 -27.22 2.44 6.01
CA ALA A 79 -26.44 3.03 4.91
C ALA A 79 -27.10 2.82 3.54
N LYS A 80 -27.80 1.68 3.35
CA LYS A 80 -28.56 1.38 2.13
C LYS A 80 -29.87 2.20 1.98
N GLU A 81 -30.39 2.80 3.06
CA GLU A 81 -31.67 3.52 3.04
C GLU A 81 -31.55 5.01 2.66
N LYS A 82 -30.31 5.53 2.54
CA LYS A 82 -30.07 6.94 2.27
C LYS A 82 -29.08 7.15 1.11
N PRO A 83 -29.42 6.80 -0.12
CA PRO A 83 -28.52 6.94 -1.27
C PRO A 83 -28.12 8.40 -1.52
N TYR A 84 -28.94 9.39 -1.12
CA TYR A 84 -28.59 10.80 -1.23
C TYR A 84 -27.35 11.20 -0.41
N ALA A 85 -27.13 10.57 0.74
CA ALA A 85 -25.94 10.84 1.56
C ALA A 85 -24.66 10.42 0.86
N PHE A 86 -24.69 9.28 0.16
CA PHE A 86 -23.53 8.83 -0.65
C PHE A 86 -23.31 9.75 -1.86
N VAL A 87 -24.37 10.19 -2.54
CA VAL A 87 -24.25 11.17 -3.64
C VAL A 87 -23.62 12.47 -3.15
N SER A 88 -24.02 12.97 -1.97
CA SER A 88 -23.44 14.15 -1.33
C SER A 88 -21.96 13.92 -0.96
N ALA A 89 -21.61 12.74 -0.42
CA ALA A 89 -20.24 12.37 -0.10
C ALA A 89 -19.35 12.36 -1.36
N LYS A 90 -19.79 11.68 -2.42
CA LYS A 90 -19.08 11.63 -3.70
C LYS A 90 -18.89 13.03 -4.28
N LYS A 91 -19.91 13.89 -4.23
CA LYS A 91 -19.82 15.29 -4.65
C LYS A 91 -18.77 16.05 -3.84
N ALA A 92 -18.79 15.92 -2.51
CA ALA A 92 -17.84 16.58 -1.61
C ALA A 92 -16.39 16.21 -1.92
N VAL A 93 -16.11 14.90 -2.12
CA VAL A 93 -14.79 14.41 -2.51
C VAL A 93 -14.38 14.91 -3.89
N THR A 94 -15.28 14.87 -4.87
CA THR A 94 -14.99 15.35 -6.24
C THR A 94 -14.60 16.83 -6.22
N GLU A 95 -15.36 17.67 -5.53
CA GLU A 95 -15.05 19.10 -5.42
C GLU A 95 -13.77 19.37 -4.62
N HIS A 96 -13.49 18.57 -3.58
CA HIS A 96 -12.23 18.65 -2.85
C HIS A 96 -11.03 18.38 -3.77
N LEU A 97 -11.07 17.33 -4.59
CA LEU A 97 -10.03 17.00 -5.56
C LEU A 97 -9.84 18.13 -6.59
N GLN A 98 -10.94 18.70 -7.10
CA GLN A 98 -10.90 19.84 -8.03
C GLN A 98 -10.24 21.08 -7.41
N ARG A 99 -10.60 21.44 -6.15
CA ARG A 99 -9.98 22.59 -5.44
C ARG A 99 -8.49 22.40 -5.21
N ASN A 100 -8.04 21.14 -5.07
CA ASN A 100 -6.63 20.79 -4.90
C ASN A 100 -5.90 20.48 -6.23
N ASN A 101 -6.53 20.71 -7.39
CA ASN A 101 -5.98 20.44 -8.72
C ASN A 101 -5.53 18.97 -8.89
N VAL A 102 -6.28 18.04 -8.34
CA VAL A 102 -6.08 16.60 -8.49
C VAL A 102 -7.08 16.06 -9.50
N ASP A 103 -6.59 15.68 -10.67
CA ASP A 103 -7.41 15.00 -11.67
C ASP A 103 -7.58 13.53 -11.27
N ALA A 104 -8.83 13.12 -11.05
CA ALA A 104 -9.14 11.77 -10.60
C ALA A 104 -10.59 11.39 -10.89
N LYS A 105 -10.81 10.10 -11.12
CA LYS A 105 -12.14 9.52 -11.16
C LYS A 105 -12.56 9.11 -9.75
N VAL A 106 -13.80 9.41 -9.40
CA VAL A 106 -14.40 9.08 -8.08
C VAL A 106 -15.49 8.05 -8.29
N ASP A 107 -15.27 6.82 -7.87
CA ASP A 107 -16.16 5.68 -8.03
C ASP A 107 -16.66 5.15 -6.68
N GLU A 108 -17.82 4.49 -6.70
CA GLU A 108 -18.33 3.76 -5.55
C GLU A 108 -17.67 2.39 -5.42
N VAL A 109 -17.35 2.01 -4.20
CA VAL A 109 -16.94 0.64 -3.85
C VAL A 109 -18.17 -0.09 -3.32
N GLU A 110 -18.92 -0.69 -4.23
CA GLU A 110 -20.13 -1.44 -3.89
C GLU A 110 -19.82 -2.74 -3.11
N PRO A 111 -20.73 -3.18 -2.25
CA PRO A 111 -22.01 -2.56 -1.81
C PRO A 111 -21.85 -1.67 -0.58
N TYR A 112 -20.67 -1.12 -0.32
CA TYR A 112 -20.28 -0.57 0.98
C TYR A 112 -20.47 0.93 1.13
N SER A 113 -20.88 1.64 0.08
CA SER A 113 -20.94 3.12 0.05
C SER A 113 -19.61 3.77 0.45
N LEU A 114 -18.51 3.16 0.04
CA LEU A 114 -17.15 3.68 0.16
C LEU A 114 -16.71 4.25 -1.19
N ILE A 115 -15.66 5.07 -1.19
CA ILE A 115 -15.18 5.76 -2.39
C ILE A 115 -13.80 5.20 -2.80
N ARG A 116 -13.66 4.89 -4.09
CA ARG A 116 -12.36 4.71 -4.76
C ARG A 116 -12.01 6.00 -5.49
N VAL A 117 -10.86 6.56 -5.20
CA VAL A 117 -10.26 7.68 -5.96
C VAL A 117 -9.16 7.13 -6.85
N SER A 118 -9.41 7.09 -8.15
CA SER A 118 -8.44 6.68 -9.16
C SER A 118 -7.83 7.93 -9.79
N ARG A 119 -6.57 8.23 -9.47
CA ARG A 119 -5.88 9.43 -9.95
C ARG A 119 -5.46 9.28 -11.41
N ASP A 120 -5.73 10.28 -12.22
CA ASP A 120 -5.28 10.32 -13.61
C ASP A 120 -3.76 10.53 -13.64
N LEU A 121 -3.07 9.75 -14.46
CA LEU A 121 -1.62 9.86 -14.58
C LEU A 121 -1.26 11.01 -15.52
N LYS A 122 -0.63 12.06 -14.99
CA LYS A 122 -0.18 13.22 -15.78
C LYS A 122 0.93 12.85 -16.75
N ASN A 123 1.76 11.90 -16.38
CA ASN A 123 2.85 11.35 -17.16
C ASN A 123 2.89 9.84 -17.00
N LEU A 124 3.47 9.15 -17.96
CA LEU A 124 3.71 7.71 -17.93
C LEU A 124 5.23 7.46 -17.82
N PRO A 125 5.85 7.72 -16.64
CA PRO A 125 7.28 7.53 -16.46
C PRO A 125 7.66 6.05 -16.56
N LYS A 126 8.92 5.77 -16.91
CA LYS A 126 9.44 4.40 -16.87
C LYS A 126 9.37 3.85 -15.44
N ILE A 127 8.98 2.58 -15.30
CA ILE A 127 8.97 1.84 -14.05
C ILE A 127 9.89 0.62 -14.20
N SER A 128 10.78 0.38 -13.24
CA SER A 128 11.61 -0.83 -13.23
C SER A 128 11.06 -1.81 -12.21
N ILE A 129 10.78 -3.04 -12.63
CA ILE A 129 10.33 -4.12 -11.77
C ILE A 129 11.55 -4.97 -11.42
N VAL A 130 12.01 -4.94 -10.18
CA VAL A 130 13.20 -5.64 -9.68
C VAL A 130 12.79 -6.93 -8.99
N ILE A 131 13.23 -8.06 -9.52
CA ILE A 131 12.89 -9.41 -9.05
C ILE A 131 14.16 -10.15 -8.66
N PRO A 132 14.50 -10.29 -7.37
CA PRO A 132 15.57 -11.17 -6.92
C PRO A 132 15.09 -12.63 -6.96
N THR A 133 15.91 -13.54 -7.51
CA THR A 133 15.57 -14.97 -7.60
C THR A 133 16.79 -15.87 -7.45
N CYS A 134 16.56 -17.12 -7.06
CA CYS A 134 17.51 -18.23 -7.17
C CYS A 134 17.02 -19.34 -8.11
N GLY A 135 15.93 -19.09 -8.87
CA GLY A 135 15.38 -20.02 -9.83
C GLY A 135 14.54 -21.15 -9.22
N THR A 136 13.98 -20.96 -8.04
CA THR A 136 13.19 -21.98 -7.33
C THR A 136 11.96 -22.42 -8.14
N ARG A 137 11.67 -23.74 -8.06
CA ARG A 137 10.44 -24.34 -8.57
C ARG A 137 9.61 -24.86 -7.41
N LYS A 138 8.27 -24.70 -7.49
CA LYS A 138 7.30 -25.25 -6.54
C LYS A 138 5.94 -25.47 -7.19
N PRO A 139 5.10 -26.34 -6.62
CA PRO A 139 3.70 -26.43 -7.03
C PRO A 139 2.97 -25.12 -6.74
N LEU A 140 2.37 -24.52 -7.78
CA LEU A 140 1.39 -23.44 -7.68
C LEU A 140 0.08 -23.96 -8.25
N PHE A 141 -1.00 -23.87 -7.50
CA PHE A 141 -2.30 -24.45 -7.87
C PHE A 141 -2.19 -25.93 -8.32
N GLY A 142 -1.27 -26.68 -7.71
CA GLY A 142 -1.02 -28.09 -8.01
C GLY A 142 -0.15 -28.36 -9.23
N VAL A 143 0.40 -27.36 -9.89
CA VAL A 143 1.30 -27.48 -11.07
C VAL A 143 2.71 -27.12 -10.70
N ASP A 144 3.70 -28.02 -10.98
CA ASP A 144 5.12 -27.70 -10.77
C ASP A 144 5.55 -26.52 -11.64
N THR A 145 5.91 -25.41 -11.01
CA THR A 145 6.08 -24.11 -11.65
C THR A 145 7.42 -23.48 -11.27
N SER A 146 8.12 -22.92 -12.26
CA SER A 146 9.23 -22.00 -11.99
C SER A 146 8.67 -20.67 -11.52
N LEU A 147 8.97 -20.29 -10.28
CA LEU A 147 8.38 -19.11 -9.64
C LEU A 147 8.65 -17.83 -10.41
N VAL A 148 9.91 -17.56 -10.72
CA VAL A 148 10.32 -16.35 -11.45
C VAL A 148 9.74 -16.28 -12.86
N ILE A 149 9.61 -17.44 -13.56
CA ILE A 149 8.99 -17.48 -14.89
C ILE A 149 7.52 -17.11 -14.79
N ASN A 150 6.78 -17.74 -13.85
CA ASN A 150 5.38 -17.42 -13.62
C ASN A 150 5.18 -15.93 -13.29
N ALA A 151 6.03 -15.37 -12.44
CA ALA A 151 5.97 -13.94 -12.10
C ALA A 151 6.13 -13.07 -13.36
N VAL A 152 7.19 -13.29 -14.17
CA VAL A 152 7.46 -12.52 -15.38
C VAL A 152 6.36 -12.70 -16.44
N GLU A 153 5.88 -13.92 -16.66
CA GLU A 153 4.76 -14.19 -17.57
C GLU A 153 3.47 -13.47 -17.12
N SER A 154 3.20 -13.46 -15.82
CA SER A 154 2.03 -12.77 -15.28
C SER A 154 2.12 -11.26 -15.47
N ILE A 155 3.31 -10.68 -15.31
CA ILE A 155 3.56 -9.26 -15.57
C ILE A 155 3.32 -8.94 -17.05
N GLU A 156 3.96 -9.66 -17.97
CA GLU A 156 3.83 -9.40 -19.41
C GLU A 156 2.38 -9.55 -19.91
N ARG A 157 1.68 -10.55 -19.42
CA ARG A 157 0.32 -10.87 -19.86
C ARG A 157 -0.75 -9.98 -19.25
N LYS A 158 -0.58 -9.58 -17.98
CA LYS A 158 -1.66 -8.97 -17.20
C LYS A 158 -1.48 -7.47 -16.93
N THR A 159 -0.30 -6.87 -17.18
CA THR A 159 -0.05 -5.46 -16.89
C THR A 159 -0.51 -4.57 -18.03
N SER A 160 -1.40 -3.61 -17.74
CA SER A 160 -1.89 -2.62 -18.70
C SER A 160 -0.87 -1.51 -18.98
N TYR A 161 -0.08 -1.12 -17.99
CA TYR A 161 0.98 -0.12 -18.12
C TYR A 161 2.05 -0.60 -19.09
N GLN A 162 2.46 0.23 -20.04
CA GLN A 162 3.38 -0.20 -21.09
C GLN A 162 4.83 0.26 -20.93
N ASN A 163 5.07 1.35 -20.19
CA ASN A 163 6.42 1.90 -20.04
C ASN A 163 7.16 1.32 -18.83
N PHE A 164 7.48 0.02 -18.88
CA PHE A 164 8.25 -0.65 -17.83
C PHE A 164 9.38 -1.52 -18.38
N GLU A 165 10.32 -1.83 -17.53
CA GLU A 165 11.35 -2.86 -17.72
C GLU A 165 11.33 -3.85 -16.54
N ILE A 166 11.86 -5.04 -16.76
CA ILE A 166 11.98 -6.08 -15.74
C ILE A 166 13.48 -6.35 -15.52
N ILE A 167 13.92 -6.23 -14.28
CA ILE A 167 15.32 -6.48 -13.87
C ILE A 167 15.30 -7.69 -12.96
N VAL A 168 15.75 -8.84 -13.46
CA VAL A 168 15.86 -10.07 -12.67
C VAL A 168 17.29 -10.20 -12.16
N VAL A 169 17.44 -10.27 -10.83
CA VAL A 169 18.74 -10.47 -10.17
C VAL A 169 18.87 -11.94 -9.78
N VAL A 170 19.69 -12.69 -10.52
CA VAL A 170 19.85 -14.13 -10.37
C VAL A 170 21.10 -14.49 -9.57
N ASP A 171 21.02 -15.53 -8.73
CA ASP A 171 22.23 -16.10 -8.13
C ASP A 171 23.05 -16.83 -9.18
N THR A 172 24.38 -16.91 -9.02
CA THR A 172 25.29 -17.68 -9.90
C THR A 172 24.90 -19.15 -10.02
N SER A 173 24.20 -19.68 -9.01
CA SER A 173 23.69 -21.05 -8.99
C SER A 173 22.35 -21.22 -9.73
N THR A 174 21.74 -20.16 -10.24
CA THR A 174 20.47 -20.24 -10.96
C THR A 174 20.68 -21.03 -12.27
N PRO A 175 19.86 -22.06 -12.58
CA PRO A 175 20.01 -22.85 -13.79
C PRO A 175 19.97 -22.00 -15.06
N GLU A 176 20.86 -22.29 -16.02
CA GLU A 176 20.93 -21.55 -17.28
C GLU A 176 19.61 -21.62 -18.08
N GLU A 177 18.89 -22.74 -17.97
CA GLU A 177 17.59 -22.95 -18.60
C GLU A 177 16.59 -21.90 -18.14
N VAL A 178 16.59 -21.52 -16.84
CA VAL A 178 15.72 -20.47 -16.29
C VAL A 178 16.08 -19.12 -16.92
N CYS A 179 17.37 -18.80 -17.04
CA CYS A 179 17.81 -17.55 -17.67
C CYS A 179 17.42 -17.48 -19.16
N ASN A 180 17.52 -18.60 -19.88
CA ASN A 180 17.13 -18.68 -21.28
C ASN A 180 15.60 -18.57 -21.45
N GLU A 181 14.85 -19.17 -20.55
CA GLU A 181 13.39 -19.06 -20.55
C GLU A 181 12.91 -17.64 -20.24
N LEU A 182 13.49 -16.96 -19.25
CA LEU A 182 13.23 -15.55 -18.97
C LEU A 182 13.42 -14.66 -20.20
N LYS A 183 14.51 -14.83 -20.94
CA LYS A 183 14.77 -14.09 -22.19
C LYS A 183 13.72 -14.36 -23.28
N ARG A 184 13.16 -15.57 -23.30
CA ARG A 184 12.10 -15.94 -24.25
C ARG A 184 10.76 -15.32 -23.87
N VAL A 185 10.43 -15.27 -22.58
CA VAL A 185 9.16 -14.75 -22.07
C VAL A 185 9.10 -13.22 -22.19
N SER A 186 10.19 -12.51 -21.92
CA SER A 186 10.21 -11.04 -21.99
C SER A 186 11.42 -10.53 -22.82
N PRO A 187 11.41 -10.73 -24.13
CA PRO A 187 12.60 -10.48 -24.97
C PRO A 187 12.97 -9.00 -25.11
N SER A 188 12.03 -8.08 -24.92
CA SER A 188 12.24 -6.65 -25.14
C SER A 188 12.36 -5.80 -23.87
N ARG A 189 11.95 -6.33 -22.70
CA ARG A 189 11.90 -5.59 -21.44
C ARG A 189 12.81 -6.15 -20.37
N LEU A 190 13.37 -7.35 -20.57
CA LEU A 190 14.14 -8.06 -19.57
C LEU A 190 15.61 -7.62 -19.54
N LYS A 191 16.11 -7.38 -18.34
CA LYS A 191 17.52 -7.30 -17.99
C LYS A 191 17.83 -8.33 -16.92
N VAL A 192 18.80 -9.21 -17.17
CA VAL A 192 19.28 -10.19 -16.18
C VAL A 192 20.61 -9.71 -15.61
N ILE A 193 20.73 -9.73 -14.28
CA ILE A 193 21.92 -9.31 -13.54
C ILE A 193 22.33 -10.47 -12.64
N GLU A 194 23.59 -10.86 -12.72
CA GLU A 194 24.15 -11.90 -11.88
C GLU A 194 24.58 -11.35 -10.52
N TYR A 195 24.30 -12.12 -9.45
CA TYR A 195 24.67 -11.84 -8.07
C TYR A 195 25.61 -12.95 -7.59
N ASP A 196 26.88 -12.60 -7.37
CA ASP A 196 27.99 -13.51 -7.07
C ASP A 196 28.42 -13.53 -5.60
N LYS A 197 27.61 -12.94 -4.72
CA LYS A 197 27.88 -12.81 -3.29
C LYS A 197 27.04 -13.81 -2.46
N PRO A 198 27.41 -14.03 -1.17
CA PRO A 198 26.53 -14.74 -0.25
C PRO A 198 25.13 -14.12 -0.19
N PHE A 199 24.13 -14.97 -0.01
CA PHE A 199 22.74 -14.53 -0.02
C PHE A 199 22.47 -13.34 0.92
N ASN A 200 21.94 -12.28 0.33
CA ASN A 200 21.41 -11.11 1.02
C ASN A 200 20.32 -10.50 0.14
N PHE A 201 19.06 -10.63 0.57
CA PHE A 201 17.92 -10.11 -0.18
C PHE A 201 18.03 -8.59 -0.39
N SER A 202 18.41 -7.85 0.67
CA SER A 202 18.59 -6.41 0.58
C SER A 202 19.65 -6.00 -0.44
N ASP A 203 20.79 -6.67 -0.46
CA ASP A 203 21.89 -6.39 -1.41
C ASP A 203 21.47 -6.73 -2.85
N LYS A 204 20.76 -7.85 -3.07
CA LYS A 204 20.20 -8.21 -4.38
C LYS A 204 19.21 -7.16 -4.90
N CYS A 205 18.28 -6.73 -4.05
CA CYS A 205 17.33 -5.67 -4.40
C CYS A 205 18.05 -4.35 -4.71
N ASN A 206 19.01 -3.95 -3.86
CA ASN A 206 19.84 -2.75 -4.10
C ASN A 206 20.58 -2.84 -5.43
N LEU A 207 21.16 -3.99 -5.75
CA LEU A 207 21.85 -4.22 -7.02
C LEU A 207 20.91 -4.02 -8.21
N GLY A 208 19.69 -4.57 -8.14
CA GLY A 208 18.67 -4.35 -9.17
C GLY A 208 18.31 -2.89 -9.33
N VAL A 209 18.08 -2.18 -8.21
CA VAL A 209 17.69 -0.77 -8.22
C VAL A 209 18.79 0.14 -8.78
N VAL A 210 20.05 -0.07 -8.43
CA VAL A 210 21.16 0.78 -8.96
C VAL A 210 21.39 0.57 -10.46
N ASN A 211 20.96 -0.58 -10.99
CA ASN A 211 21.04 -0.90 -12.41
C ASN A 211 19.84 -0.37 -13.25
N SER A 212 19.00 0.44 -12.65
CA SER A 212 17.88 1.14 -13.29
C SER A 212 18.11 2.65 -13.26
N ASP A 213 17.52 3.37 -14.21
CA ASP A 213 17.42 4.84 -14.27
C ASP A 213 15.97 5.34 -14.06
N ALA A 214 15.00 4.43 -13.91
CA ALA A 214 13.60 4.76 -13.76
C ALA A 214 13.33 5.59 -12.48
N PRO A 215 12.46 6.62 -12.53
CA PRO A 215 12.14 7.44 -11.37
C PRO A 215 11.34 6.68 -10.31
N PHE A 216 10.71 5.58 -10.69
CA PHE A 216 9.97 4.67 -9.81
C PHE A 216 10.37 3.23 -10.11
N PHE A 217 10.40 2.41 -9.08
CA PHE A 217 10.63 0.99 -9.24
C PHE A 217 9.71 0.18 -8.32
N VAL A 218 9.50 -1.08 -8.68
CA VAL A 218 8.81 -2.07 -7.85
C VAL A 218 9.84 -3.08 -7.36
N LEU A 219 9.94 -3.30 -6.06
CA LEU A 219 10.52 -4.53 -5.53
C LEU A 219 9.44 -5.60 -5.59
N LEU A 220 9.75 -6.74 -6.18
CA LEU A 220 8.80 -7.82 -6.37
C LEU A 220 9.46 -9.16 -6.10
N ASN A 221 8.89 -9.96 -5.22
CA ASN A 221 9.34 -11.33 -5.01
C ASN A 221 9.05 -12.21 -6.24
N ASP A 222 9.90 -13.21 -6.46
CA ASP A 222 9.76 -14.16 -7.56
C ASP A 222 8.56 -15.12 -7.40
N ASP A 223 8.01 -15.27 -6.20
CA ASP A 223 6.83 -16.07 -5.87
C ASP A 223 5.53 -15.25 -5.86
N THR A 224 5.38 -14.32 -6.79
CA THR A 224 4.19 -13.49 -6.95
C THR A 224 3.51 -13.72 -8.30
N GLU A 225 2.21 -13.40 -8.37
CA GLU A 225 1.45 -13.40 -9.62
C GLU A 225 0.47 -12.21 -9.66
N VAL A 226 0.48 -11.46 -10.75
CA VAL A 226 -0.40 -10.28 -10.94
C VAL A 226 -1.86 -10.73 -11.06
N ILE A 227 -2.77 -10.03 -10.35
CA ILE A 227 -4.22 -10.20 -10.45
C ILE A 227 -4.84 -8.98 -11.14
N SER A 228 -4.60 -7.77 -10.61
CA SER A 228 -5.19 -6.53 -11.14
C SER A 228 -4.39 -6.03 -12.33
N HIS A 229 -5.04 -5.81 -13.48
CA HIS A 229 -4.34 -5.34 -14.68
C HIS A 229 -3.75 -3.93 -14.53
N ASP A 230 -4.42 -3.06 -13.80
CA ASP A 230 -4.08 -1.65 -13.54
C ASP A 230 -3.22 -1.47 -12.25
N TRP A 231 -2.51 -2.51 -11.81
CA TRP A 231 -1.78 -2.48 -10.54
C TRP A 231 -0.68 -1.42 -10.50
N LEU A 232 0.07 -1.25 -11.60
CA LEU A 232 1.13 -0.23 -11.69
C LEU A 232 0.54 1.18 -11.72
N GLU A 233 -0.48 1.42 -12.54
CA GLU A 233 -1.19 2.70 -12.61
C GLU A 233 -1.82 3.07 -11.28
N THR A 234 -2.46 2.12 -10.62
CA THR A 234 -3.08 2.31 -9.31
C THR A 234 -2.05 2.74 -8.26
N MET A 235 -0.89 2.08 -8.19
CA MET A 235 0.17 2.45 -7.24
C MET A 235 0.86 3.76 -7.62
N LEU A 236 1.15 3.96 -8.91
CA LEU A 236 1.78 5.18 -9.42
C LEU A 236 0.92 6.42 -9.17
N GLY A 237 -0.42 6.27 -9.22
CA GLY A 237 -1.36 7.34 -8.95
C GLY A 237 -1.13 8.01 -7.59
N TYR A 238 -0.82 7.25 -6.54
CA TYR A 238 -0.47 7.81 -5.22
C TYR A 238 0.93 8.43 -5.20
N LEU A 239 1.87 7.88 -5.94
CA LEU A 239 3.23 8.42 -6.03
C LEU A 239 3.33 9.73 -6.83
N GLN A 240 2.24 10.25 -7.42
CA GLN A 240 2.23 11.60 -7.96
C GLN A 240 2.31 12.66 -6.84
N GLU A 241 1.88 12.34 -5.62
CA GLU A 241 2.09 13.18 -4.43
C GLU A 241 3.57 13.13 -4.01
N PRO A 242 4.30 14.27 -3.97
CA PRO A 242 5.75 14.27 -3.82
C PRO A 242 6.23 13.69 -2.48
N ASP A 243 5.41 13.78 -1.45
CA ASP A 243 5.67 13.28 -0.10
C ASP A 243 5.30 11.80 0.10
N VAL A 244 4.71 11.14 -0.90
CA VAL A 244 4.50 9.67 -0.90
C VAL A 244 5.76 9.00 -1.45
N ALA A 245 6.40 8.15 -0.63
CA ALA A 245 7.60 7.42 -1.02
C ALA A 245 7.35 5.96 -1.38
N MET A 246 6.37 5.31 -0.77
CA MET A 246 6.09 3.89 -0.96
C MET A 246 4.59 3.62 -1.10
N VAL A 247 4.24 2.68 -1.99
CA VAL A 247 2.87 2.18 -2.14
C VAL A 247 2.88 0.66 -2.23
N GLY A 248 2.14 -0.01 -1.35
CA GLY A 248 1.96 -1.46 -1.36
C GLY A 248 0.55 -1.89 -1.78
N PRO A 249 0.41 -2.99 -2.53
CA PRO A 249 -0.88 -3.56 -2.91
C PRO A 249 -1.46 -4.47 -1.81
N MET A 250 -2.67 -4.96 -2.03
CA MET A 250 -3.20 -6.12 -1.31
C MET A 250 -2.54 -7.39 -1.86
N LEU A 251 -1.85 -8.14 -1.00
CA LEU A 251 -1.32 -9.46 -1.34
C LEU A 251 -2.24 -10.57 -0.82
N LEU A 252 -2.44 -11.58 -1.65
CA LEU A 252 -3.29 -12.73 -1.36
C LEU A 252 -2.47 -14.01 -1.34
N LEU A 253 -2.82 -14.90 -0.44
CA LEU A 253 -2.36 -16.29 -0.45
C LEU A 253 -3.01 -17.06 -1.62
N GLU A 254 -2.48 -18.23 -1.96
CA GLU A 254 -2.98 -19.11 -3.03
C GLU A 254 -4.48 -19.43 -2.89
N ASP A 255 -4.99 -19.50 -1.67
CA ASP A 255 -6.41 -19.76 -1.36
C ASP A 255 -7.29 -18.50 -1.37
N GLY A 256 -6.74 -17.34 -1.73
CA GLY A 256 -7.45 -16.07 -1.83
C GLY A 256 -7.63 -15.32 -0.51
N ARG A 257 -7.12 -15.84 0.62
CA ARG A 257 -7.04 -15.10 1.87
C ARG A 257 -5.97 -14.01 1.79
N ILE A 258 -6.10 -12.99 2.64
CA ILE A 258 -5.12 -11.91 2.71
C ILE A 258 -3.78 -12.44 3.22
N GLN A 259 -2.69 -12.20 2.49
CA GLN A 259 -1.33 -12.37 2.97
C GLN A 259 -0.86 -11.09 3.65
N SER A 260 -1.10 -9.93 3.00
CA SER A 260 -0.75 -8.62 3.56
C SER A 260 -1.73 -7.53 3.14
N ALA A 261 -2.19 -6.77 4.14
CA ALA A 261 -2.90 -5.51 3.96
C ALA A 261 -2.08 -4.33 4.52
N GLY A 262 -0.79 -4.27 4.20
CA GLY A 262 0.19 -3.41 4.83
C GLY A 262 0.71 -4.01 6.14
N HIS A 263 1.54 -3.26 6.87
CA HIS A 263 2.03 -3.69 8.18
C HIS A 263 1.21 -3.11 9.33
N SER A 264 1.10 -3.86 10.41
CA SER A 264 0.81 -3.37 11.75
C SER A 264 2.01 -3.66 12.65
N HIS A 265 2.35 -2.71 13.51
CA HIS A 265 3.47 -2.81 14.44
C HIS A 265 3.03 -3.12 15.88
N THR A 266 1.74 -3.36 16.10
CA THR A 266 1.20 -3.67 17.43
C THR A 266 0.68 -5.11 17.46
N PRO A 267 1.16 -5.99 18.37
CA PRO A 267 2.20 -5.78 19.38
C PRO A 267 3.64 -5.88 18.86
N PHE A 268 3.85 -6.29 17.62
CA PHE A 268 5.14 -6.43 16.94
C PHE A 268 4.91 -6.39 15.43
N PRO A 269 5.86 -5.96 14.58
CA PRO A 269 5.67 -5.87 13.14
C PRO A 269 5.18 -7.17 12.51
N HIS A 270 4.06 -7.11 11.83
CA HIS A 270 3.46 -8.25 11.12
C HIS A 270 2.62 -7.78 9.93
N ASN A 271 2.34 -8.68 9.01
CA ASN A 271 1.40 -8.44 7.91
C ASN A 271 -0.03 -8.30 8.46
N PHE A 272 -0.61 -7.12 8.27
CA PHE A 272 -1.93 -6.77 8.78
C PHE A 272 -3.02 -7.60 8.10
N TYR A 273 -3.97 -8.14 8.88
CA TYR A 273 -5.04 -9.04 8.44
C TYR A 273 -4.59 -10.34 7.78
N ASN A 274 -3.35 -10.79 8.00
CA ASN A 274 -2.87 -12.08 7.47
C ASN A 274 -3.84 -13.23 7.82
N GLY A 275 -4.15 -14.08 6.83
CA GLY A 275 -5.04 -15.25 6.96
C GLY A 275 -6.55 -14.93 6.96
N ARG A 276 -6.94 -13.65 6.97
CA ARG A 276 -8.35 -13.24 6.92
C ARG A 276 -8.90 -13.26 5.50
N SER A 277 -10.22 -13.35 5.37
CA SER A 277 -10.87 -13.32 4.07
C SER A 277 -10.69 -11.97 3.36
N SER A 278 -10.29 -12.00 2.09
CA SER A 278 -10.19 -10.78 1.27
C SER A 278 -11.56 -10.13 0.98
N ASN A 279 -12.66 -10.83 1.27
CA ASN A 279 -14.03 -10.30 1.15
C ASN A 279 -14.46 -9.52 2.40
N GLU A 280 -13.77 -9.65 3.53
CA GLU A 280 -14.11 -8.90 4.74
C GLU A 280 -13.99 -7.40 4.53
N LEU A 281 -14.83 -6.64 5.27
CA LEU A 281 -14.72 -5.19 5.35
C LEU A 281 -13.53 -4.74 6.20
N GLY A 282 -13.17 -5.55 7.19
CA GLY A 282 -12.34 -5.09 8.28
C GLY A 282 -13.04 -4.04 9.15
N GLU A 283 -12.33 -3.53 10.15
CA GLU A 283 -12.88 -2.50 11.03
C GLU A 283 -13.15 -1.22 10.24
N LEU A 284 -14.42 -0.78 10.20
CA LEU A 284 -14.89 0.37 9.42
C LEU A 284 -14.40 0.39 7.96
N GLY A 285 -14.48 -0.74 7.28
CA GLY A 285 -14.15 -0.78 5.85
C GLY A 285 -12.68 -0.65 5.51
N ILE A 286 -11.77 -0.76 6.48
CA ILE A 286 -10.32 -0.56 6.31
C ILE A 286 -9.69 -1.43 5.21
N LEU A 287 -10.30 -2.58 4.90
CA LEU A 287 -9.84 -3.49 3.84
C LEU A 287 -10.37 -3.14 2.44
N LYS A 288 -11.23 -2.14 2.33
CA LYS A 288 -11.88 -1.72 1.07
C LYS A 288 -11.49 -0.30 0.64
N VAL A 289 -10.63 0.36 1.38
CA VAL A 289 -10.19 1.74 1.13
C VAL A 289 -8.67 1.84 1.12
N ALA A 290 -8.15 2.74 0.28
CA ALA A 290 -6.74 3.11 0.37
C ALA A 290 -6.49 3.92 1.65
N ARG A 291 -5.29 3.80 2.20
CA ARG A 291 -4.95 4.45 3.47
C ARG A 291 -3.43 4.57 3.66
N GLU A 292 -3.04 5.46 4.55
CA GLU A 292 -1.69 5.48 5.08
C GLU A 292 -1.45 4.28 6.01
N CYS A 293 -0.20 3.87 6.12
CA CYS A 293 0.22 2.77 7.00
C CYS A 293 1.67 2.96 7.45
N SER A 294 2.03 2.26 8.53
CA SER A 294 3.38 2.31 9.10
C SER A 294 4.42 1.57 8.26
N GLY A 295 3.99 0.80 7.27
CA GLY A 295 4.86 0.09 6.35
C GLY A 295 4.09 -0.86 5.44
N VAL A 296 4.78 -1.37 4.43
CA VAL A 296 4.29 -2.38 3.48
C VAL A 296 5.38 -3.41 3.21
N THR A 297 4.98 -4.64 2.92
CA THR A 297 5.93 -5.74 2.71
C THR A 297 6.75 -5.56 1.44
N GLY A 298 8.03 -5.92 1.52
CA GLY A 298 8.95 -5.96 0.37
C GLY A 298 8.61 -7.01 -0.69
N ALA A 299 7.62 -7.87 -0.43
CA ALA A 299 7.17 -8.86 -1.41
C ALA A 299 6.56 -8.21 -2.67
N CYS A 300 5.89 -7.07 -2.52
CA CYS A 300 5.51 -6.18 -3.63
C CYS A 300 5.35 -4.75 -3.11
N VAL A 301 6.20 -3.84 -3.56
CA VAL A 301 6.13 -2.43 -3.19
C VAL A 301 6.66 -1.54 -4.30
N MET A 302 5.90 -0.52 -4.70
CA MET A 302 6.40 0.53 -5.59
C MET A 302 7.01 1.65 -4.78
N VAL A 303 8.21 2.09 -5.18
CA VAL A 303 9.03 3.03 -4.42
C VAL A 303 9.48 4.19 -5.31
N ARG A 304 9.48 5.39 -4.75
CA ARG A 304 10.09 6.58 -5.35
C ARG A 304 11.60 6.48 -5.24
N ARG A 305 12.30 6.46 -6.39
CA ARG A 305 13.75 6.27 -6.46
C ARG A 305 14.55 7.28 -5.62
N ASN A 306 14.23 8.56 -5.72
CA ASN A 306 14.96 9.60 -4.99
C ASN A 306 14.83 9.41 -3.46
N ALA A 307 13.63 9.13 -2.96
CA ALA A 307 13.40 8.86 -1.54
C ALA A 307 14.17 7.62 -1.06
N TYR A 308 14.22 6.57 -1.88
CA TYR A 308 14.98 5.36 -1.58
C TYR A 308 16.47 5.64 -1.39
N PHE A 309 17.09 6.39 -2.31
CA PHE A 309 18.50 6.73 -2.22
C PHE A 309 18.79 7.73 -1.10
N GLU A 310 17.90 8.67 -0.82
CA GLU A 310 18.02 9.61 0.30
C GLU A 310 18.18 8.89 1.65
N VAL A 311 17.50 7.74 1.83
CA VAL A 311 17.60 6.94 3.05
C VAL A 311 18.61 5.79 2.96
N GLY A 312 19.37 5.70 1.88
CA GLY A 312 20.42 4.68 1.67
C GLY A 312 19.90 3.30 1.29
N GLY A 313 18.69 3.20 0.72
CA GLY A 313 18.11 1.95 0.24
C GLY A 313 17.80 0.93 1.34
N LEU A 314 17.67 -0.35 0.96
CA LEU A 314 17.56 -1.45 1.92
C LEU A 314 18.89 -1.65 2.66
N SER A 315 18.82 -1.88 3.97
CA SER A 315 20.03 -2.11 4.78
C SER A 315 20.52 -3.55 4.62
N ASN A 316 21.77 -3.72 4.16
CA ASN A 316 22.40 -5.04 4.05
C ASN A 316 22.57 -5.76 5.40
N THR A 317 22.37 -5.06 6.51
CA THR A 317 22.35 -5.65 7.86
C THR A 317 21.08 -6.45 8.13
N PHE A 318 20.06 -6.33 7.28
CA PHE A 318 18.83 -7.12 7.29
C PHE A 318 18.78 -7.99 6.02
N PRO A 319 19.50 -9.12 6.01
CA PRO A 319 19.67 -9.93 4.80
C PRO A 319 18.40 -10.70 4.40
N LEU A 320 17.47 -10.91 5.32
CA LEU A 320 16.26 -11.71 5.11
C LEU A 320 15.01 -11.01 5.68
N SER A 321 14.94 -10.83 6.99
CA SER A 321 13.76 -10.27 7.67
C SER A 321 13.94 -8.79 8.00
N PHE A 322 12.82 -8.06 8.18
CA PHE A 322 12.76 -6.66 8.64
C PHE A 322 13.40 -5.61 7.73
N ASN A 323 13.85 -5.97 6.53
CA ASN A 323 14.42 -5.01 5.57
C ASN A 323 13.37 -3.98 5.11
N ASP A 324 12.14 -4.39 4.90
CA ASP A 324 10.98 -3.56 4.56
C ASP A 324 10.51 -2.70 5.74
N ILE A 325 10.53 -3.24 6.95
CA ILE A 325 10.26 -2.50 8.20
C ILE A 325 11.28 -1.38 8.39
N ASP A 326 12.59 -1.72 8.27
CA ASP A 326 13.68 -0.74 8.38
C ASP A 326 13.57 0.37 7.33
N LEU A 327 13.29 0.00 6.07
CA LEU A 327 13.08 0.97 4.99
C LEU A 327 11.88 1.88 5.28
N SER A 328 10.77 1.30 5.75
CA SER A 328 9.57 2.03 6.11
C SER A 328 9.86 3.09 7.17
N PHE A 329 10.53 2.71 8.27
CA PHE A 329 10.89 3.67 9.32
C PHE A 329 11.85 4.76 8.83
N LYS A 330 12.84 4.43 8.02
CA LYS A 330 13.75 5.43 7.44
C LYS A 330 13.02 6.47 6.61
N LEU A 331 12.04 6.05 5.81
CA LEU A 331 11.24 6.95 4.99
C LEU A 331 10.29 7.81 5.83
N LEU A 332 9.61 7.22 6.83
CA LEU A 332 8.76 7.95 7.78
C LEU A 332 9.56 9.01 8.55
N ASP A 333 10.82 8.74 8.94
CA ASP A 333 11.70 9.70 9.62
C ASP A 333 12.10 10.89 8.75
N ARG A 334 12.01 10.75 7.44
CA ARG A 334 12.19 11.86 6.48
C ARG A 334 10.89 12.61 6.19
N GLY A 335 9.79 12.24 6.85
CA GLY A 335 8.48 12.84 6.65
C GLY A 335 7.72 12.34 5.42
N TYR A 336 8.20 11.26 4.79
CA TYR A 336 7.46 10.63 3.71
C TYR A 336 6.27 9.83 4.24
N ARG A 337 5.24 9.69 3.40
CA ARG A 337 4.07 8.84 3.64
C ARG A 337 4.20 7.51 2.91
N ILE A 338 3.60 6.49 3.50
CA ILE A 338 3.51 5.13 2.95
C ILE A 338 2.04 4.78 2.80
N ILE A 339 1.65 4.35 1.61
CA ILE A 339 0.25 4.06 1.27
C ILE A 339 0.07 2.56 1.06
N TRP A 340 -1.01 2.02 1.57
CA TRP A 340 -1.53 0.72 1.18
C TRP A 340 -2.83 0.88 0.40
N THR A 341 -3.01 0.06 -0.65
CA THR A 341 -4.23 0.10 -1.47
C THR A 341 -4.81 -1.31 -1.73
N PRO A 342 -6.14 -1.50 -1.56
CA PRO A 342 -6.80 -2.77 -1.90
C PRO A 342 -7.10 -2.90 -3.39
N PHE A 343 -6.86 -1.86 -4.18
CA PHE A 343 -7.25 -1.79 -5.59
C PHE A 343 -6.18 -2.33 -6.55
N ALA A 344 -4.93 -2.47 -6.09
CA ALA A 344 -3.90 -3.27 -6.72
C ALA A 344 -3.81 -4.61 -5.97
N ARG A 345 -3.84 -5.74 -6.70
CA ARG A 345 -3.85 -7.07 -6.10
C ARG A 345 -2.90 -8.00 -6.82
N LEU A 346 -2.14 -8.79 -6.04
CA LEU A 346 -1.29 -9.86 -6.52
C LEU A 346 -1.45 -11.07 -5.59
N PHE A 347 -1.22 -12.27 -6.10
CA PHE A 347 -0.90 -13.42 -5.25
C PHE A 347 0.55 -13.28 -4.77
N HIS A 348 0.81 -13.75 -3.55
CA HIS A 348 2.13 -14.00 -3.00
C HIS A 348 2.11 -15.37 -2.33
N PHE A 349 2.78 -16.33 -2.97
CA PHE A 349 2.72 -17.76 -2.63
C PHE A 349 3.62 -18.12 -1.43
N GLU A 350 3.73 -17.25 -0.48
CA GLU A 350 4.57 -17.21 0.72
C GLU A 350 5.17 -18.58 1.15
N THR A 351 6.40 -18.59 1.67
CA THR A 351 7.17 -19.80 1.99
C THR A 351 7.56 -20.69 0.80
N ALA A 352 7.28 -20.23 -0.43
CA ALA A 352 7.63 -20.98 -1.61
C ALA A 352 9.15 -21.23 -1.71
N SER A 353 9.97 -20.26 -1.34
CA SER A 353 11.43 -20.38 -1.41
C SER A 353 12.11 -20.57 -0.05
N ARG A 354 11.49 -20.19 1.09
CA ARG A 354 12.14 -20.22 2.42
C ARG A 354 11.14 -20.26 3.58
N PRO A 355 11.54 -20.80 4.78
CA PRO A 355 10.71 -20.68 5.97
C PRO A 355 10.65 -19.22 6.43
N ASN A 356 9.45 -18.75 6.75
CA ASN A 356 9.19 -17.39 7.25
C ASN A 356 9.43 -17.31 8.76
N ILE A 357 10.69 -17.47 9.18
CA ILE A 357 11.08 -17.44 10.60
C ILE A 357 12.22 -16.43 10.76
N SER A 358 11.92 -15.31 11.44
CA SER A 358 12.96 -14.34 11.84
C SER A 358 13.86 -14.95 12.90
N THR A 359 15.16 -14.77 12.77
CA THR A 359 16.11 -15.25 13.77
C THR A 359 16.13 -14.35 15.01
N PRO A 360 16.49 -14.87 16.20
CA PRO A 360 16.65 -14.04 17.39
C PRO A 360 17.60 -12.85 17.18
N GLU A 361 18.66 -13.04 16.40
CA GLU A 361 19.65 -12.00 16.08
C GLU A 361 19.04 -10.90 15.19
N GLU A 362 18.16 -11.23 14.26
CA GLU A 362 17.45 -10.23 13.44
C GLU A 362 16.45 -9.45 14.29
N ILE A 363 15.75 -10.12 15.20
CA ILE A 363 14.82 -9.47 16.14
C ILE A 363 15.58 -8.51 17.06
N GLU A 364 16.72 -8.94 17.64
CA GLU A 364 17.56 -8.09 18.46
C GLU A 364 18.07 -6.88 17.67
N ARG A 365 18.52 -7.08 16.45
CA ARG A 365 19.05 -6.03 15.58
C ARG A 365 18.02 -4.96 15.25
N ILE A 366 16.79 -5.35 14.88
CA ILE A 366 15.73 -4.39 14.57
C ILE A 366 15.29 -3.64 15.83
N THR A 367 15.23 -4.35 16.98
CA THR A 367 14.88 -3.77 18.27
C THR A 367 15.94 -2.76 18.73
N ASN A 368 17.24 -3.10 18.62
CA ASN A 368 18.34 -2.21 18.97
C ASN A 368 18.37 -0.95 18.09
N ARG A 369 17.99 -1.09 16.81
CA ARG A 369 17.98 0.03 15.87
C ARG A 369 16.82 1.00 16.09
N TRP A 370 15.61 0.49 16.35
CA TRP A 370 14.39 1.29 16.36
C TRP A 370 13.71 1.41 17.73
N GLY A 371 14.20 0.70 18.73
CA GLY A 371 13.70 0.76 20.11
C GLY A 371 12.20 0.47 20.21
N ASN A 372 11.52 1.25 21.03
CA ASN A 372 10.08 1.08 21.29
C ASN A 372 9.20 1.38 20.05
N ARG A 373 9.74 2.01 19.01
CA ARG A 373 8.99 2.35 17.81
C ARG A 373 8.44 1.12 17.10
N ILE A 374 9.15 -0.01 17.15
CA ILE A 374 8.69 -1.26 16.54
C ILE A 374 7.46 -1.87 17.20
N TYR A 375 7.02 -1.33 18.35
CA TYR A 375 5.84 -1.81 19.10
C TYR A 375 4.67 -0.81 19.05
N THR A 376 4.79 0.26 18.26
CA THR A 376 3.79 1.32 18.19
C THR A 376 3.32 1.52 16.75
N ASP A 377 2.02 1.69 16.58
CA ASP A 377 1.41 1.95 15.28
C ASP A 377 0.40 3.10 15.40
N GLU A 378 0.52 4.09 14.55
CA GLU A 378 -0.37 5.25 14.55
C GLU A 378 -1.61 5.03 13.66
N TYR A 379 -1.49 4.15 12.67
CA TYR A 379 -2.52 3.89 11.67
C TYR A 379 -3.35 2.63 11.96
N CYS A 380 -2.77 1.64 12.65
CA CYS A 380 -3.38 0.33 12.90
C CYS A 380 -3.39 0.01 14.38
N ARG A 381 -4.32 0.62 15.13
CA ARG A 381 -4.47 0.39 16.58
C ARG A 381 -5.54 -0.67 16.84
N ILE A 382 -5.23 -1.93 16.52
CA ILE A 382 -6.00 -3.07 17.02
C ILE A 382 -5.41 -3.45 18.39
N GLN A 383 -6.20 -3.31 19.43
CA GLN A 383 -5.93 -3.93 20.74
C GLN A 383 -6.89 -5.07 20.94
#